data_ae1ede5cdfe0cbfdc567b2694b1aea74
#
_entry.id   ae1ede5cdfe0cbfdc567b2694b1aea74
#
_cell.length_a   1.000
_cell.length_b   1.000
_cell.length_c   1.000
_cell.angle_alpha   90.00
_cell.angle_beta   90.00
_cell.angle_gamma   90.00
#
_symmetry.space_group_name_H-M   'P 1'
#
loop_
_entity.id
_entity.type
_entity.pdbx_description
1 polymer ?
#
loop_
_entity_poly.entity_id
_entity_poly.type
_entity_poly.pdbx_seq_one_letter_code
_entity_poly.pdbx_strand_id
1 'polypeptide(L)'
;PRKIGRVYLGTESGVDASKPTSSYVVEIIEDVFASEYGERCFKNCDIVDLTFACAGAVDALQNCCDWVRNGKNRQAIVIASDIAKYELNSSGEYTQGAGSVSMLICEDPSIISFNGAWGVSSKGIGDFFKPRRIFKKSNLLIEAAKLFGKEVSVNEAENLINISDSKFWSDSNDLVEVYKEEPIFEGQ
;
A
#
# COMPACT_ATOMS: atom_id res chain seq x y z
N PRO A 1 -7.05 -3.63 28.70
CA PRO A 1 -6.29 -2.56 28.03
C PRO A 1 -4.90 -2.37 28.62
N ARG A 2 -4.74 -2.33 29.96
CA ARG A 2 -3.48 -1.96 30.65
C ARG A 2 -2.25 -2.82 30.31
N LYS A 3 -2.42 -4.03 29.81
CA LYS A 3 -1.32 -4.90 29.36
C LYS A 3 -0.92 -4.66 27.91
N ILE A 4 -1.76 -3.99 27.15
CA ILE A 4 -1.52 -3.71 25.72
C ILE A 4 -0.59 -2.51 25.64
N GLY A 5 0.63 -2.75 25.18
CA GLY A 5 1.65 -1.72 25.05
C GLY A 5 1.96 -1.34 23.60
N ARG A 6 1.37 -2.05 22.61
CA ARG A 6 1.47 -1.73 21.19
C ARG A 6 0.15 -1.96 20.46
N VAL A 7 -0.19 -1.03 19.58
CA VAL A 7 -1.24 -1.19 18.57
C VAL A 7 -0.62 -0.80 17.24
N TYR A 8 -0.29 -1.79 16.43
CA TYR A 8 0.34 -1.60 15.13
C TYR A 8 -0.61 -2.00 14.02
N LEU A 9 -0.71 -1.15 13.01
CA LEU A 9 -1.61 -1.33 11.89
C LEU A 9 -0.80 -1.39 10.59
N GLY A 10 -1.02 -2.43 9.78
CA GLY A 10 -0.53 -2.52 8.42
C GLY A 10 -1.64 -2.12 7.45
N THR A 11 -1.36 -1.14 6.60
CA THR A 11 -2.33 -0.60 5.64
C THR A 11 -1.64 0.04 4.44
N GLU A 12 -2.32 0.04 3.30
CA GLU A 12 -2.00 0.86 2.13
C GLU A 12 -3.04 1.98 1.91
N SER A 13 -4.09 2.00 2.71
CA SER A 13 -5.22 2.92 2.62
C SER A 13 -5.43 3.69 3.93
N GLY A 14 -4.33 4.30 4.43
CA GLY A 14 -4.37 5.10 5.66
C GLY A 14 -5.35 6.27 5.57
N VAL A 15 -5.98 6.60 6.69
CA VAL A 15 -6.95 7.71 6.80
C VAL A 15 -6.27 9.07 6.73
N ASP A 16 -5.01 9.14 7.16
CA ASP A 16 -4.24 10.38 7.26
C ASP A 16 -2.82 10.16 6.71
N ALA A 17 -2.23 11.19 6.16
CA ALA A 17 -0.87 11.16 5.62
C ALA A 17 0.22 11.31 6.71
N SER A 18 -0.13 11.80 7.89
CA SER A 18 0.82 12.15 8.96
C SER A 18 0.49 11.50 10.30
N LYS A 19 -0.78 11.34 10.62
CA LYS A 19 -1.24 10.74 11.87
C LYS A 19 -1.55 9.26 11.64
N PRO A 20 -1.06 8.32 12.47
CA PRO A 20 -1.38 6.91 12.33
C PRO A 20 -2.89 6.64 12.37
N THR A 21 -3.40 5.87 11.42
CA THR A 21 -4.79 5.40 11.39
C THR A 21 -5.13 4.61 12.66
N SER A 22 -4.19 3.82 13.17
CA SER A 22 -4.31 3.11 14.45
C SER A 22 -4.59 4.03 15.64
N SER A 23 -4.22 5.30 15.59
CA SER A 23 -4.55 6.25 16.64
C SER A 23 -6.04 6.58 16.73
N TYR A 24 -6.75 6.60 15.60
CA TYR A 24 -8.21 6.76 15.57
C TYR A 24 -8.91 5.52 16.11
N VAL A 25 -8.36 4.33 15.80
CA VAL A 25 -8.88 3.07 16.34
C VAL A 25 -8.74 3.03 17.86
N VAL A 26 -7.58 3.44 18.39
CA VAL A 26 -7.35 3.49 19.85
C VAL A 26 -8.30 4.47 20.52
N GLU A 27 -8.53 5.65 19.96
CA GLU A 27 -9.48 6.64 20.49
C GLU A 27 -10.89 6.04 20.62
N ILE A 28 -11.40 5.38 19.58
CA ILE A 28 -12.70 4.70 19.61
C ILE A 28 -12.75 3.62 20.69
N ILE A 29 -11.69 2.84 20.83
CA ILE A 29 -11.61 1.78 21.84
C ILE A 29 -11.55 2.39 23.27
N GLU A 30 -10.82 3.47 23.47
CA GLU A 30 -10.77 4.17 24.76
C GLU A 30 -12.15 4.67 25.17
N ASP A 31 -12.91 5.26 24.27
CA ASP A 31 -14.28 5.72 24.53
C ASP A 31 -15.19 4.58 24.97
N VAL A 32 -15.10 3.42 24.33
CA VAL A 32 -15.87 2.22 24.67
C VAL A 32 -15.52 1.70 26.08
N PHE A 33 -14.25 1.73 26.43
CA PHE A 33 -13.76 1.15 27.68
C PHE A 33 -13.57 2.17 28.84
N ALA A 34 -13.84 3.46 28.59
CA ALA A 34 -13.65 4.52 29.58
C ALA A 34 -14.43 4.27 30.89
N SER A 35 -15.65 3.75 30.80
CA SER A 35 -16.49 3.45 31.95
C SER A 35 -15.93 2.36 32.87
N GLU A 36 -15.20 1.38 32.29
CA GLU A 36 -14.67 0.23 33.03
C GLU A 36 -13.23 0.45 33.49
N TYR A 37 -12.39 1.04 32.64
CA TYR A 37 -10.94 1.15 32.86
C TYR A 37 -10.46 2.58 33.12
N GLY A 38 -11.35 3.57 33.03
CA GLY A 38 -11.05 4.99 33.13
C GLY A 38 -10.61 5.59 31.80
N GLU A 39 -10.66 6.92 31.74
CA GLU A 39 -10.20 7.67 30.56
C GLU A 39 -8.73 7.39 30.26
N ARG A 40 -8.36 7.37 28.97
CA ARG A 40 -7.01 7.16 28.48
C ARG A 40 -6.41 5.84 28.96
N CYS A 41 -7.18 4.77 28.89
CA CYS A 41 -6.73 3.44 29.33
C CYS A 41 -5.59 2.86 28.48
N PHE A 42 -5.30 3.43 27.30
CA PHE A 42 -4.15 3.12 26.42
C PHE A 42 -3.03 4.16 26.45
N LYS A 43 -2.97 5.04 27.44
CA LYS A 43 -2.01 6.17 27.53
C LYS A 43 -0.53 5.81 27.38
N ASN A 44 -0.15 4.57 27.64
CA ASN A 44 1.23 4.08 27.52
C ASN A 44 1.40 3.12 26.32
N CYS A 45 0.47 3.14 25.39
CA CYS A 45 0.51 2.31 24.21
C CYS A 45 1.29 3.00 23.09
N ASP A 46 2.23 2.29 22.49
CA ASP A 46 2.91 2.70 21.27
C ASP A 46 2.01 2.42 20.06
N ILE A 47 1.79 3.42 19.21
CA ILE A 47 0.80 3.39 18.14
C ILE A 47 1.49 3.75 16.83
N VAL A 48 1.51 2.80 15.87
CA VAL A 48 2.24 2.96 14.60
C VAL A 48 1.44 2.35 13.45
N ASP A 49 1.43 3.03 12.31
CA ASP A 49 1.04 2.45 11.04
C ASP A 49 2.29 2.03 10.25
N LEU A 50 2.25 0.84 9.66
CA LEU A 50 3.24 0.35 8.71
C LEU A 50 2.62 0.37 7.32
N THR A 51 3.04 1.35 6.53
CA THR A 51 2.47 1.61 5.19
C THR A 51 3.27 0.91 4.10
N PHE A 52 3.38 -0.40 4.21
CA PHE A 52 4.05 -1.23 3.21
C PHE A 52 3.05 -2.13 2.49
N ALA A 53 2.08 -1.52 1.82
CA ALA A 53 1.05 -2.21 1.05
C ALA A 53 0.51 -3.45 1.79
N CYS A 54 0.24 -4.54 1.10
CA CYS A 54 -0.25 -5.80 1.67
C CYS A 54 0.70 -6.44 2.70
N ALA A 55 1.98 -6.07 2.72
CA ALA A 55 2.99 -6.65 3.63
C ALA A 55 3.11 -5.93 4.97
N GLY A 56 2.58 -4.71 5.12
CA GLY A 56 2.71 -3.91 6.34
C GLY A 56 2.22 -4.63 7.60
N ALA A 57 1.15 -5.41 7.50
CA ALA A 57 0.64 -6.17 8.63
C ALA A 57 1.56 -7.34 9.04
N VAL A 58 2.34 -7.90 8.11
CA VAL A 58 3.33 -8.94 8.41
C VAL A 58 4.49 -8.36 9.20
N ASP A 59 4.97 -7.18 8.81
CA ASP A 59 6.00 -6.46 9.57
C ASP A 59 5.49 -6.01 10.94
N ALA A 60 4.24 -5.54 11.03
CA ALA A 60 3.58 -5.22 12.30
C ALA A 60 3.53 -6.45 13.23
N LEU A 61 3.17 -7.61 12.67
CA LEU A 61 3.09 -8.88 13.39
C LEU A 61 4.46 -9.30 13.92
N GLN A 62 5.49 -9.28 13.08
CA GLN A 62 6.86 -9.61 13.49
C GLN A 62 7.35 -8.70 14.63
N ASN A 63 7.22 -7.38 14.45
CA ASN A 63 7.61 -6.39 15.45
C ASN A 63 6.88 -6.59 16.79
N CYS A 64 5.60 -6.90 16.76
CA CYS A 64 4.82 -7.16 17.97
C CYS A 64 5.17 -8.49 18.62
N CYS A 65 5.39 -9.56 17.85
CA CYS A 65 5.85 -10.84 18.38
C CYS A 65 7.21 -10.72 19.06
N ASP A 66 8.16 -10.04 18.45
CA ASP A 66 9.48 -9.85 19.00
C ASP A 66 9.45 -9.00 20.29
N TRP A 67 8.59 -7.98 20.30
CA TRP A 67 8.43 -7.15 21.50
C TRP A 67 7.78 -7.91 22.67
N VAL A 68 6.78 -8.75 22.39
CA VAL A 68 6.13 -9.59 23.42
C VAL A 68 7.11 -10.61 23.96
N ARG A 69 7.88 -11.29 23.12
CA ARG A 69 8.92 -12.27 23.52
C ARG A 69 10.00 -11.69 24.41
N ASN A 70 10.34 -10.41 24.20
CA ASN A 70 11.40 -9.73 24.95
C ASN A 70 10.92 -9.07 26.26
N GLY A 71 9.73 -9.38 26.76
CA GLY A 71 9.26 -8.83 28.02
C GLY A 71 8.16 -9.65 28.66
N LYS A 72 7.99 -9.49 29.96
CA LYS A 72 6.99 -10.23 30.75
C LYS A 72 5.63 -9.52 30.73
N ASN A 73 4.55 -10.29 30.62
CA ASN A 73 3.16 -9.81 30.68
C ASN A 73 2.83 -8.73 29.62
N ARG A 74 3.51 -8.77 28.49
CA ARG A 74 3.26 -7.85 27.38
C ARG A 74 2.19 -8.41 26.45
N GLN A 75 1.33 -7.52 25.99
CA GLN A 75 0.36 -7.81 24.94
C GLN A 75 0.40 -6.71 23.90
N ALA A 76 0.18 -7.08 22.64
CA ALA A 76 0.06 -6.15 21.54
C ALA A 76 -1.17 -6.47 20.68
N ILE A 77 -1.68 -5.47 19.99
CA ILE A 77 -2.70 -5.63 18.95
C ILE A 77 -2.04 -5.35 17.62
N VAL A 78 -2.23 -6.25 16.67
CA VAL A 78 -1.88 -6.06 15.28
C VAL A 78 -3.14 -6.01 14.46
N ILE A 79 -3.25 -5.01 13.61
CA ILE A 79 -4.40 -4.79 12.73
C ILE A 79 -3.91 -4.82 11.28
N ALA A 80 -4.56 -5.59 10.44
CA ALA A 80 -4.46 -5.49 8.98
C ALA A 80 -5.78 -4.91 8.49
N SER A 81 -5.77 -3.75 7.84
CA SER A 81 -7.01 -3.12 7.40
C SER A 81 -6.78 -2.29 6.15
N ASP A 82 -7.52 -2.62 5.10
CA ASP A 82 -7.43 -1.92 3.83
C ASP A 82 -8.78 -1.73 3.16
N ILE A 83 -8.89 -0.64 2.41
CA ILE A 83 -9.90 -0.38 1.40
C ILE A 83 -9.13 -0.14 0.09
N ALA A 84 -8.73 -1.24 -0.55
CA ALA A 84 -7.96 -1.17 -1.79
C ALA A 84 -8.88 -0.84 -2.97
N LYS A 85 -8.59 0.27 -3.64
CA LYS A 85 -9.29 0.72 -4.85
C LYS A 85 -8.29 0.90 -5.98
N TYR A 86 -8.66 0.43 -7.15
CA TYR A 86 -7.80 0.49 -8.33
C TYR A 86 -8.58 1.03 -9.51
N GLU A 87 -7.88 1.52 -10.52
CA GLU A 87 -8.50 1.92 -11.77
C GLU A 87 -9.14 0.72 -12.47
N LEU A 88 -10.28 0.94 -13.09
CA LEU A 88 -10.94 -0.05 -13.94
C LEU A 88 -10.01 -0.46 -15.08
N ASN A 89 -10.00 -1.73 -15.39
CA ASN A 89 -9.12 -2.35 -16.40
C ASN A 89 -7.62 -2.27 -16.09
N SER A 90 -7.24 -1.90 -14.86
CA SER A 90 -5.85 -2.00 -14.39
C SER A 90 -5.51 -3.41 -13.95
N SER A 91 -4.22 -3.73 -13.85
CA SER A 91 -3.76 -5.03 -13.32
C SER A 91 -4.11 -5.23 -11.83
N GLY A 92 -4.41 -4.16 -11.11
CA GLY A 92 -4.79 -4.19 -9.70
C GLY A 92 -6.29 -4.47 -9.47
N GLU A 93 -7.15 -4.28 -10.47
CA GLU A 93 -8.62 -4.35 -10.32
C GLU A 93 -9.10 -5.65 -9.66
N TYR A 94 -8.48 -6.78 -9.99
CA TYR A 94 -8.84 -8.09 -9.43
C TYR A 94 -8.54 -8.24 -7.94
N THR A 95 -7.69 -7.38 -7.39
CA THR A 95 -7.26 -7.43 -5.98
C THR A 95 -7.90 -6.34 -5.13
N GLN A 96 -8.77 -5.52 -5.72
CA GLN A 96 -9.49 -4.49 -4.97
C GLN A 96 -10.50 -5.07 -3.99
N GLY A 97 -10.76 -4.36 -2.91
CA GLY A 97 -11.72 -4.78 -1.91
C GLY A 97 -11.50 -4.08 -0.58
N ALA A 98 -12.32 -4.42 0.40
CA ALA A 98 -12.21 -3.94 1.76
C ALA A 98 -12.16 -5.11 2.73
N GLY A 99 -11.25 -5.05 3.69
CA GLY A 99 -11.12 -6.07 4.72
C GLY A 99 -10.36 -5.58 5.93
N SER A 100 -10.67 -6.15 7.09
CA SER A 100 -9.95 -5.87 8.32
C SER A 100 -9.85 -7.12 9.18
N VAL A 101 -8.65 -7.35 9.73
CA VAL A 101 -8.37 -8.42 10.69
C VAL A 101 -7.61 -7.83 11.86
N SER A 102 -8.01 -8.18 13.09
CA SER A 102 -7.31 -7.81 14.31
C SER A 102 -6.83 -9.05 15.06
N MET A 103 -5.58 -9.01 15.53
CA MET A 103 -4.92 -10.11 16.23
C MET A 103 -4.38 -9.64 17.57
N LEU A 104 -4.70 -10.37 18.64
CA LEU A 104 -4.06 -10.19 19.94
C LEU A 104 -2.78 -11.03 20.00
N ILE A 105 -1.65 -10.38 20.23
CA ILE A 105 -0.34 -11.01 20.40
C ILE A 105 -0.04 -11.12 21.89
N CYS A 106 0.24 -12.32 22.36
CA CYS A 106 0.51 -12.62 23.78
C CYS A 106 1.50 -13.78 23.93
N GLU A 107 2.00 -14.00 25.16
CA GLU A 107 2.94 -15.07 25.49
C GLU A 107 2.31 -16.47 25.38
N ASP A 108 1.04 -16.60 25.77
CA ASP A 108 0.29 -17.86 25.73
C ASP A 108 -0.80 -17.81 24.65
N PRO A 109 -0.46 -18.08 23.37
CA PRO A 109 -1.42 -18.02 22.28
C PRO A 109 -2.39 -19.19 22.32
N SER A 110 -3.68 -18.92 22.07
CA SER A 110 -4.73 -19.96 22.05
C SER A 110 -5.11 -20.43 20.64
N ILE A 111 -4.73 -19.69 19.59
CA ILE A 111 -5.13 -19.98 18.21
C ILE A 111 -3.94 -20.35 17.34
N ILE A 112 -2.91 -19.49 17.29
CA ILE A 112 -1.73 -19.64 16.42
C ILE A 112 -0.48 -19.36 17.23
N SER A 113 0.54 -20.19 17.07
CA SER A 113 1.88 -20.00 17.64
C SER A 113 2.90 -19.75 16.53
N PHE A 114 3.73 -18.72 16.69
CA PHE A 114 4.82 -18.41 15.76
C PHE A 114 6.15 -18.95 16.33
N ASN A 115 6.87 -19.74 15.54
CA ASN A 115 8.17 -20.30 15.93
C ASN A 115 9.34 -19.32 15.80
N GLY A 116 9.12 -18.13 15.24
CA GLY A 116 10.15 -17.11 15.04
C GLY A 116 10.98 -17.27 13.77
N ALA A 117 10.68 -18.25 12.91
CA ALA A 117 11.31 -18.36 11.61
C ALA A 117 10.57 -17.47 10.60
N TRP A 118 11.20 -16.37 10.21
CA TRP A 118 10.69 -15.43 9.23
C TRP A 118 11.48 -15.55 7.92
N GLY A 119 10.76 -15.64 6.80
CA GLY A 119 11.35 -15.57 5.48
C GLY A 119 11.35 -14.12 4.97
N VAL A 120 12.48 -13.70 4.39
CA VAL A 120 12.62 -12.35 3.83
C VAL A 120 13.06 -12.45 2.38
N SER A 121 12.46 -11.64 1.51
CA SER A 121 12.93 -11.43 0.14
C SER A 121 13.40 -9.99 -0.01
N SER A 122 14.66 -9.80 -0.40
CA SER A 122 15.29 -8.49 -0.59
C SER A 122 15.57 -8.15 -2.05
N LYS A 123 15.00 -8.92 -3.00
CA LYS A 123 15.16 -8.64 -4.41
C LYS A 123 14.39 -7.36 -4.78
N GLY A 124 15.10 -6.35 -5.28
CA GLY A 124 14.48 -5.15 -5.83
C GLY A 124 13.69 -5.48 -7.10
N ILE A 125 12.37 -5.47 -6.98
CA ILE A 125 11.45 -5.62 -8.11
C ILE A 125 10.75 -4.29 -8.30
N GLY A 126 10.99 -3.64 -9.45
CA GLY A 126 10.28 -2.41 -9.82
C GLY A 126 8.87 -2.70 -10.34
N ASP A 127 8.15 -1.63 -10.60
CA ASP A 127 6.93 -1.64 -11.42
C ASP A 127 5.65 -2.19 -10.79
N PHE A 128 5.60 -2.40 -9.47
CA PHE A 128 4.35 -2.86 -8.87
C PHE A 128 3.31 -1.70 -8.75
N PHE A 129 3.68 -0.56 -8.15
CA PHE A 129 2.78 0.57 -7.94
C PHE A 129 2.99 1.74 -8.92
N LYS A 130 4.18 1.88 -9.45
CA LYS A 130 4.51 2.85 -10.51
C LYS A 130 5.06 2.09 -11.70
N PRO A 131 4.21 1.38 -12.44
CA PRO A 131 4.69 0.55 -13.52
C PRO A 131 5.36 1.41 -14.58
N ARG A 132 6.57 0.99 -14.92
CA ARG A 132 7.27 1.48 -16.11
C ARG A 132 6.55 0.92 -17.31
N ARG A 133 6.16 1.76 -18.20
CA ARG A 133 5.59 1.34 -19.48
C ARG A 133 6.48 1.82 -20.60
N ILE A 134 6.83 0.93 -21.47
CA ILE A 134 7.60 1.22 -22.66
C ILE A 134 6.64 1.21 -23.84
N PHE A 135 6.51 2.33 -24.51
CA PHE A 135 5.65 2.49 -25.67
C PHE A 135 6.50 2.78 -26.91
N LYS A 136 6.08 2.29 -28.05
CA LYS A 136 6.55 2.82 -29.33
C LYS A 136 5.95 4.20 -29.56
N LYS A 137 6.73 5.14 -30.07
CA LYS A 137 6.25 6.50 -30.40
C LYS A 137 5.05 6.49 -31.36
N SER A 138 5.07 5.58 -32.35
CA SER A 138 3.95 5.39 -33.26
C SER A 138 2.66 5.01 -32.55
N ASN A 139 2.72 4.13 -31.56
CA ASN A 139 1.54 3.73 -30.79
C ASN A 139 1.00 4.89 -29.94
N LEU A 140 1.88 5.69 -29.32
CA LEU A 140 1.46 6.87 -28.56
C LEU A 140 0.74 7.88 -29.46
N LEU A 141 1.24 8.09 -30.68
CA LEU A 141 0.61 9.00 -31.63
C LEU A 141 -0.76 8.50 -32.07
N ILE A 142 -0.90 7.20 -32.34
CA ILE A 142 -2.17 6.55 -32.70
C ILE A 142 -3.18 6.71 -31.54
N GLU A 143 -2.79 6.43 -30.31
CA GLU A 143 -3.68 6.57 -29.16
C GLU A 143 -4.08 8.04 -28.92
N ALA A 144 -3.14 8.97 -29.05
CA ALA A 144 -3.43 10.40 -28.97
C ALA A 144 -4.41 10.84 -30.07
N ALA A 145 -4.23 10.36 -31.29
CA ALA A 145 -5.15 10.68 -32.40
C ALA A 145 -6.59 10.19 -32.13
N LYS A 146 -6.75 9.00 -31.57
CA LYS A 146 -8.06 8.46 -31.17
C LYS A 146 -8.78 9.35 -30.14
N LEU A 147 -8.07 9.95 -29.20
CA LEU A 147 -8.67 10.90 -28.23
C LEU A 147 -9.30 12.12 -28.92
N PHE A 148 -8.80 12.49 -30.10
CA PHE A 148 -9.34 13.57 -30.93
C PHE A 148 -10.26 13.09 -32.05
N GLY A 149 -10.71 11.83 -31.97
CA GLY A 149 -11.63 11.25 -32.97
C GLY A 149 -11.01 11.01 -34.36
N LYS A 150 -9.67 10.87 -34.44
CA LYS A 150 -8.94 10.60 -35.68
C LYS A 150 -8.43 9.16 -35.68
N GLU A 151 -8.54 8.52 -36.84
CA GLU A 151 -7.89 7.24 -37.08
C GLU A 151 -6.58 7.48 -37.87
N VAL A 152 -5.48 6.95 -37.32
CA VAL A 152 -4.14 7.06 -37.90
C VAL A 152 -3.58 5.65 -37.99
N SER A 153 -3.11 5.24 -39.15
CA SER A 153 -2.44 3.95 -39.34
C SER A 153 -1.01 3.98 -38.79
N VAL A 154 -0.42 2.82 -38.56
CA VAL A 154 0.97 2.71 -38.12
C VAL A 154 1.94 3.41 -39.06
N ASN A 155 1.79 3.19 -40.37
CA ASN A 155 2.65 3.81 -41.37
C ASN A 155 2.52 5.34 -41.41
N GLU A 156 1.31 5.87 -41.23
CA GLU A 156 1.10 7.32 -41.12
C GLU A 156 1.70 7.89 -39.86
N ALA A 157 1.57 7.19 -38.72
CA ALA A 157 2.20 7.59 -37.46
C ALA A 157 3.72 7.64 -37.58
N GLU A 158 4.34 6.63 -38.17
CA GLU A 158 5.79 6.57 -38.38
C GLU A 158 6.25 7.71 -39.35
N ASN A 159 5.51 7.98 -40.40
CA ASN A 159 5.80 9.10 -41.29
C ASN A 159 5.69 10.45 -40.58
N LEU A 160 4.66 10.66 -39.76
CA LEU A 160 4.47 11.91 -39.01
C LEU A 160 5.59 12.11 -37.99
N ILE A 161 6.07 11.06 -37.36
CA ILE A 161 7.21 11.09 -36.45
C ILE A 161 8.48 11.50 -37.18
N ASN A 162 8.73 10.91 -38.35
CA ASN A 162 9.95 11.14 -39.11
C ASN A 162 10.04 12.57 -39.67
N ILE A 163 8.91 13.24 -39.93
CA ILE A 163 8.86 14.62 -40.42
C ILE A 163 8.69 15.65 -39.28
N SER A 164 8.60 15.21 -38.06
CA SER A 164 8.39 16.09 -36.93
C SER A 164 9.67 16.84 -36.54
N ASP A 165 9.57 18.15 -36.40
CA ASP A 165 10.65 19.00 -35.89
C ASP A 165 10.80 18.94 -34.38
N SER A 166 9.91 18.23 -33.68
CA SER A 166 9.95 18.07 -32.24
C SER A 166 11.11 17.17 -31.81
N LYS A 167 11.95 17.67 -30.93
CA LYS A 167 13.07 16.90 -30.36
C LYS A 167 12.62 15.57 -29.73
N PHE A 168 11.43 15.54 -29.15
CA PHE A 168 10.86 14.32 -28.58
C PHE A 168 10.61 13.25 -29.65
N TRP A 169 10.08 13.63 -30.81
CA TRP A 169 9.76 12.70 -31.89
C TRP A 169 10.98 12.36 -32.75
N SER A 170 11.89 13.32 -32.95
CA SER A 170 13.06 13.18 -33.82
C SER A 170 14.23 12.45 -33.15
N ASP A 171 14.19 12.22 -31.86
CA ASP A 171 15.18 11.37 -31.20
C ASP A 171 15.14 9.96 -31.80
N SER A 172 16.32 9.41 -32.15
CA SER A 172 16.49 8.10 -32.76
C SER A 172 15.94 6.92 -31.97
N ASN A 173 15.55 7.14 -30.72
CA ASN A 173 14.96 6.13 -29.87
C ASN A 173 13.44 6.02 -30.13
N ASP A 174 13.03 4.97 -30.81
CA ASP A 174 11.61 4.67 -31.09
C ASP A 174 10.80 4.28 -29.84
N LEU A 175 11.48 4.02 -28.74
CA LEU A 175 10.87 3.61 -27.47
C LEU A 175 10.84 4.77 -26.48
N VAL A 176 9.68 5.03 -25.92
CA VAL A 176 9.47 5.99 -24.84
C VAL A 176 9.12 5.25 -23.58
N GLU A 177 9.88 5.51 -22.55
CA GLU A 177 9.58 5.04 -21.21
C GLU A 177 8.69 6.07 -20.50
N VAL A 178 7.51 5.65 -20.12
CA VAL A 178 6.55 6.49 -19.39
C VAL A 178 6.34 5.89 -18.01
N TYR A 179 6.55 6.71 -16.99
CA TYR A 179 6.15 6.40 -15.63
C TYR A 179 4.75 6.91 -15.40
N LYS A 180 3.89 6.10 -14.83
CA LYS A 180 2.60 6.57 -14.35
C LYS A 180 2.88 7.40 -13.09
N GLU A 181 2.68 8.72 -13.18
CA GLU A 181 2.89 9.63 -12.04
C GLU A 181 1.75 9.53 -11.02
N GLU A 182 0.56 9.18 -11.48
CA GLU A 182 -0.60 9.01 -10.59
C GLU A 182 -0.54 7.66 -9.88
N PRO A 183 -0.85 7.61 -8.58
CA PRO A 183 -0.93 6.36 -7.85
C PRO A 183 -2.00 5.47 -8.49
N ILE A 184 -1.74 4.15 -8.53
CA ILE A 184 -2.72 3.17 -8.99
C ILE A 184 -3.94 3.15 -8.07
N PHE A 185 -3.75 3.58 -6.83
CA PHE A 185 -4.79 3.63 -5.81
C PHE A 185 -5.38 5.02 -5.70
N GLU A 186 -6.70 5.13 -5.87
CA GLU A 186 -7.43 6.33 -5.50
C GLU A 186 -7.44 6.47 -3.97
N GLY A 187 -7.07 7.64 -3.48
CA GLY A 187 -7.19 7.97 -2.05
C GLY A 187 -5.88 7.95 -1.26
N GLN A 188 -4.74 7.99 -1.95
CA GLN A 188 -3.45 8.31 -1.32
C GLN A 188 -3.07 9.76 -1.61
#